data_b9440a8ca7177fb3809371744f14d2ef
#
_entry.id   b9440a8ca7177fb3809371744f14d2ef
#
_cell.length_a   1.000
_cell.length_b   1.000
_cell.length_c   1.000
_cell.angle_alpha   90.00
_cell.angle_beta   90.00
_cell.angle_gamma   90.00
#
_symmetry.space_group_name_H-M   'P 1'
#
loop_
_entity.id
_entity.type
_entity.pdbx_description
1 polymer ?
#
loop_
_entity_poly.entity_id
_entity_poly.type
_entity_poly.pdbx_seq_one_letter_code
_entity_poly.pdbx_strand_id
1 'polypeptide(L)'
;YVSASPFILQEHYGFTPVQYAMIFAANTTGMFLVALLNAHLVTKVGPLPLARIGNIVMLVATGYLLTVALLDAPRWYILAGLFTVVASMGLNFADNSALAISRAGKAAGSASAFLGSGQFLLAGVLSPIVGLVASAGLSQPVAMAAVMVVTAIIATVGVHSGARALGHVN
;
A
#
# COMPACT_ATOMS: atom_id res chain seq x y z
N TYR A 1 0.62 2.88 -7.00
CA TYR A 1 0.12 1.69 -7.69
C TYR A 1 -0.93 2.02 -8.75
N VAL A 2 -2.07 2.59 -8.37
CA VAL A 2 -3.23 2.80 -9.28
C VAL A 2 -2.86 3.59 -10.53
N SER A 3 -2.04 4.63 -10.41
CA SER A 3 -1.65 5.49 -11.54
C SER A 3 -0.60 4.87 -12.46
N ALA A 4 0.30 4.04 -11.92
CA ALA A 4 1.42 3.47 -12.68
C ALA A 4 1.11 2.08 -13.25
N SER A 5 0.24 1.31 -12.60
CA SER A 5 -0.04 -0.07 -13.00
C SER A 5 -0.61 -0.24 -14.41
N PRO A 6 -1.48 0.67 -14.95
CA PRO A 6 -1.95 0.51 -16.32
C PRO A 6 -0.81 0.54 -17.34
N PHE A 7 0.10 1.50 -17.20
CA PHE A 7 1.26 1.65 -18.11
C PHE A 7 2.19 0.46 -17.99
N ILE A 8 2.52 0.02 -16.77
CA ILE A 8 3.44 -1.09 -16.55
C ILE A 8 2.84 -2.40 -17.06
N LEU A 9 1.60 -2.70 -16.73
CA LEU A 9 1.00 -3.98 -17.11
C LEU A 9 0.66 -4.03 -18.59
N GLN A 10 0.19 -2.94 -19.20
CA GLN A 10 -0.19 -2.95 -20.61
C GLN A 10 1.00 -2.66 -21.53
N GLU A 11 1.79 -1.61 -21.27
CA GLU A 11 2.87 -1.20 -22.18
C GLU A 11 4.14 -2.02 -21.98
N HIS A 12 4.53 -2.31 -20.73
CA HIS A 12 5.78 -3.04 -20.47
C HIS A 12 5.57 -4.57 -20.54
N TYR A 13 4.51 -5.10 -19.91
CA TYR A 13 4.24 -6.55 -19.86
C TYR A 13 3.29 -7.05 -20.95
N GLY A 14 2.72 -6.17 -21.78
CA GLY A 14 1.91 -6.53 -22.94
C GLY A 14 0.53 -7.12 -22.61
N PHE A 15 -0.03 -6.84 -21.42
CA PHE A 15 -1.38 -7.26 -21.09
C PHE A 15 -2.41 -6.42 -21.87
N THR A 16 -3.45 -7.08 -22.39
CA THR A 16 -4.57 -6.37 -23.01
C THR A 16 -5.36 -5.58 -21.95
N PRO A 17 -6.13 -4.53 -22.35
CA PRO A 17 -6.98 -3.80 -21.42
C PRO A 17 -7.95 -4.69 -20.64
N VAL A 18 -8.48 -5.74 -21.27
CA VAL A 18 -9.37 -6.70 -20.62
C VAL A 18 -8.63 -7.53 -19.57
N GLN A 19 -7.42 -7.99 -19.88
CA GLN A 19 -6.59 -8.73 -18.92
C GLN A 19 -6.20 -7.82 -17.74
N TYR A 20 -5.84 -6.57 -18.01
CA TYR A 20 -5.58 -5.58 -16.97
C TYR A 20 -6.80 -5.40 -16.05
N ALA A 21 -8.00 -5.25 -16.61
CA ALA A 21 -9.22 -5.13 -15.82
C ALA A 21 -9.48 -6.36 -14.94
N MET A 22 -9.23 -7.57 -15.45
CA MET A 22 -9.34 -8.81 -14.66
C MET A 22 -8.31 -8.88 -13.53
N ILE A 23 -7.06 -8.50 -13.79
CA ILE A 23 -6.00 -8.42 -12.77
C ILE A 23 -6.39 -7.41 -11.69
N PHE A 24 -6.88 -6.23 -12.08
CA PHE A 24 -7.32 -5.19 -11.16
C PHE A 24 -8.51 -5.67 -10.30
N ALA A 25 -9.49 -6.34 -10.91
CA ALA A 25 -10.62 -6.93 -10.20
C ALA A 25 -10.18 -8.01 -9.21
N ALA A 26 -9.25 -8.89 -9.59
CA ALA A 26 -8.68 -9.90 -8.70
C ALA A 26 -7.96 -9.27 -7.50
N ASN A 27 -7.14 -8.24 -7.74
CA ASN A 27 -6.43 -7.50 -6.69
C ASN A 27 -7.42 -6.83 -5.72
N THR A 28 -8.46 -6.18 -6.24
CA THR A 28 -9.50 -5.54 -5.42
C THR A 28 -10.30 -6.55 -4.62
N THR A 29 -10.60 -7.72 -5.21
CA THR A 29 -11.26 -8.82 -4.51
C THR A 29 -10.37 -9.33 -3.35
N GLY A 30 -9.07 -9.50 -3.59
CA GLY A 30 -8.12 -9.86 -2.54
C GLY A 30 -8.12 -8.86 -1.38
N MET A 31 -8.07 -7.56 -1.69
CA MET A 31 -8.16 -6.49 -0.70
C MET A 31 -9.47 -6.56 0.10
N PHE A 32 -10.60 -6.77 -0.58
CA PHE A 32 -11.92 -6.89 0.06
C PHE A 32 -12.00 -8.08 1.01
N LEU A 33 -11.51 -9.24 0.61
CA LEU A 33 -11.49 -10.45 1.45
C LEU A 33 -10.62 -10.24 2.69
N VAL A 34 -9.45 -9.62 2.53
CA VAL A 34 -8.58 -9.29 3.66
C VAL A 34 -9.22 -8.26 4.57
N ALA A 35 -9.95 -7.27 4.04
CA ALA A 35 -10.69 -6.30 4.84
C ALA A 35 -11.83 -6.96 5.64
N LEU A 36 -12.55 -7.93 5.07
CA LEU A 36 -13.56 -8.71 5.79
C LEU A 36 -12.93 -9.53 6.92
N LEU A 37 -11.80 -10.18 6.65
CA LEU A 37 -11.04 -10.90 7.68
C LEU A 37 -10.59 -9.95 8.79
N ASN A 38 -10.09 -8.77 8.43
CA ASN A 38 -9.67 -7.74 9.36
C ASN A 38 -10.82 -7.29 10.27
N ALA A 39 -12.01 -7.04 9.71
CA ALA A 39 -13.20 -6.68 10.48
C ALA A 39 -13.56 -7.70 11.57
N HIS A 40 -13.26 -8.99 11.34
CA HIS A 40 -13.45 -10.05 12.31
C HIS A 40 -12.33 -10.11 13.37
N LEU A 41 -11.09 -9.88 12.92
CA LEU A 41 -9.92 -9.97 13.78
C LEU A 41 -9.76 -8.76 14.70
N VAL A 42 -10.10 -7.55 14.23
CA VAL A 42 -9.92 -6.31 14.98
C VAL A 42 -10.69 -6.29 16.29
N THR A 43 -11.83 -6.97 16.34
CA THR A 43 -12.64 -7.10 17.56
C THR A 43 -11.97 -7.96 18.63
N LYS A 44 -11.04 -8.85 18.24
CA LYS A 44 -10.35 -9.79 19.13
C LYS A 44 -8.96 -9.29 19.56
N VAL A 45 -8.20 -8.72 18.62
CA VAL A 45 -6.79 -8.37 18.86
C VAL A 45 -6.53 -6.87 18.84
N GLY A 46 -7.52 -6.08 18.46
CA GLY A 46 -7.40 -4.62 18.35
C GLY A 46 -6.71 -4.16 17.07
N PRO A 47 -6.79 -2.85 16.74
CA PRO A 47 -6.29 -2.31 15.47
C PRO A 47 -4.76 -2.22 15.41
N LEU A 48 -4.06 -1.98 16.52
CA LEU A 48 -2.61 -1.76 16.50
C LEU A 48 -1.77 -2.98 16.07
N PRO A 49 -2.02 -4.21 16.57
CA PRO A 49 -1.33 -5.40 16.09
C PRO A 49 -1.59 -5.67 14.61
N LEU A 50 -2.83 -5.48 14.15
CA LEU A 50 -3.23 -5.71 12.76
C LEU A 50 -2.59 -4.66 11.82
N ALA A 51 -2.55 -3.38 12.21
CA ALA A 51 -1.83 -2.34 11.49
C ALA A 51 -0.34 -2.67 11.36
N ARG A 52 0.31 -3.17 12.41
CA ARG A 52 1.72 -3.60 12.36
C ARG A 52 1.93 -4.76 11.40
N ILE A 53 1.10 -5.78 11.48
CA ILE A 53 1.16 -6.94 10.57
C ILE A 53 0.95 -6.48 9.13
N GLY A 54 -0.08 -5.67 8.86
CA GLY A 54 -0.37 -5.15 7.53
C GLY A 54 0.80 -4.34 6.94
N ASN A 55 1.43 -3.47 7.75
CA ASN A 55 2.59 -2.70 7.30
C ASN A 55 3.82 -3.59 7.04
N ILE A 56 4.08 -4.62 7.86
CA ILE A 56 5.17 -5.56 7.63
C ILE A 56 4.93 -6.37 6.35
N VAL A 57 3.72 -6.88 6.15
CA VAL A 57 3.35 -7.61 4.92
C VAL A 57 3.52 -6.72 3.70
N MET A 58 3.08 -5.46 3.76
CA MET A 58 3.26 -4.49 2.70
C MET A 58 4.73 -4.22 2.41
N LEU A 59 5.57 -4.05 3.44
CA LEU A 59 7.01 -3.83 3.29
C LEU A 59 7.70 -5.03 2.62
N VAL A 60 7.38 -6.24 3.07
CA VAL A 60 7.94 -7.47 2.47
C VAL A 60 7.48 -7.63 1.02
N ALA A 61 6.20 -7.39 0.74
CA ALA A 61 5.64 -7.52 -0.60
C ALA A 61 6.20 -6.47 -1.57
N THR A 62 6.40 -5.22 -1.13
CA THR A 62 7.05 -4.19 -1.96
C THR A 62 8.53 -4.46 -2.17
N GLY A 63 9.24 -4.99 -1.16
CA GLY A 63 10.62 -5.47 -1.31
C GLY A 63 10.74 -6.64 -2.29
N TYR A 64 9.81 -7.58 -2.23
CA TYR A 64 9.69 -8.66 -3.21
C TYR A 64 9.48 -8.10 -4.63
N LEU A 65 8.52 -7.16 -4.80
CA LEU A 65 8.28 -6.51 -6.09
C LEU A 65 9.54 -5.83 -6.65
N LEU A 66 10.28 -5.13 -5.83
CA LEU A 66 11.53 -4.49 -6.25
C LEU A 66 12.56 -5.54 -6.70
N THR A 67 12.71 -6.61 -5.95
CA THR A 67 13.64 -7.70 -6.31
C THR A 67 13.26 -8.34 -7.64
N VAL A 68 11.98 -8.66 -7.82
CA VAL A 68 11.45 -9.27 -9.05
C VAL A 68 11.61 -8.34 -10.25
N ALA A 69 11.39 -7.03 -10.06
CA ALA A 69 11.57 -6.02 -11.10
C ALA A 69 13.04 -5.83 -11.48
N LEU A 70 13.97 -5.86 -10.52
CA LEU A 70 15.42 -5.76 -10.77
C LEU A 70 15.97 -6.99 -11.49
N LEU A 71 15.40 -8.16 -11.25
CA LEU A 71 15.80 -9.42 -11.90
C LEU A 71 15.14 -9.63 -13.27
N ASP A 72 14.31 -8.68 -13.72
CA ASP A 72 13.51 -8.79 -14.94
C ASP A 72 12.76 -10.14 -15.03
N ALA A 73 12.19 -10.55 -13.90
CA ALA A 73 11.56 -11.85 -13.76
C ALA A 73 10.23 -11.92 -14.56
N PRO A 74 9.77 -13.13 -14.92
CA PRO A 74 8.53 -13.31 -15.64
C PRO A 74 7.33 -12.58 -15.01
N ARG A 75 6.46 -12.02 -15.84
CA ARG A 75 5.30 -11.19 -15.46
C ARG A 75 4.42 -11.76 -14.34
N TRP A 76 4.37 -13.08 -14.18
CA TRP A 76 3.56 -13.75 -13.15
C TRP A 76 4.04 -13.45 -11.73
N TYR A 77 5.35 -13.27 -11.53
CA TYR A 77 5.93 -12.90 -10.24
C TYR A 77 5.56 -11.47 -9.86
N ILE A 78 5.52 -10.57 -10.83
CA ILE A 78 5.04 -9.19 -10.62
C ILE A 78 3.55 -9.20 -10.21
N LEU A 79 2.71 -10.00 -10.86
CA LEU A 79 1.29 -10.11 -10.51
C LEU A 79 1.10 -10.62 -9.08
N ALA A 80 1.85 -11.64 -8.66
CA ALA A 80 1.80 -12.17 -7.30
C ALA A 80 2.20 -11.11 -6.26
N GLY A 81 3.24 -10.33 -6.53
CA GLY A 81 3.66 -9.22 -5.67
C GLY A 81 2.63 -8.12 -5.60
N LEU A 82 2.09 -7.68 -6.73
CA LEU A 82 1.04 -6.66 -6.79
C LEU A 82 -0.23 -7.10 -6.05
N PHE A 83 -0.63 -8.36 -6.23
CA PHE A 83 -1.76 -8.93 -5.49
C PHE A 83 -1.54 -8.86 -3.98
N THR A 84 -0.35 -9.26 -3.51
CA THR A 84 -0.02 -9.25 -2.07
C THR A 84 0.00 -7.83 -1.51
N VAL A 85 0.57 -6.87 -2.24
CA VAL A 85 0.58 -5.45 -1.84
C VAL A 85 -0.84 -4.92 -1.73
N VAL A 86 -1.67 -5.11 -2.76
CA VAL A 86 -3.05 -4.58 -2.76
C VAL A 86 -3.91 -5.28 -1.71
N ALA A 87 -3.77 -6.60 -1.54
CA ALA A 87 -4.47 -7.34 -0.50
C ALA A 87 -4.11 -6.84 0.91
N SER A 88 -2.83 -6.52 1.17
CA SER A 88 -2.38 -5.98 2.46
C SER A 88 -3.01 -4.62 2.81
N MET A 89 -3.47 -3.86 1.81
CA MET A 89 -4.21 -2.61 2.05
C MET A 89 -5.52 -2.84 2.79
N GLY A 90 -6.12 -4.05 2.67
CA GLY A 90 -7.31 -4.43 3.43
C GLY A 90 -7.10 -4.41 4.96
N LEU A 91 -5.87 -4.66 5.43
CA LEU A 91 -5.50 -4.46 6.84
C LEU A 91 -5.19 -2.99 7.14
N ASN A 92 -4.37 -2.37 6.29
CA ASN A 92 -3.78 -1.07 6.57
C ASN A 92 -4.78 0.08 6.57
N PHE A 93 -5.74 0.09 5.64
CA PHE A 93 -6.66 1.23 5.46
C PHE A 93 -7.55 1.47 6.69
N ALA A 94 -8.19 0.40 7.19
CA ALA A 94 -9.12 0.49 8.31
C ALA A 94 -8.37 0.77 9.61
N ASP A 95 -7.30 0.01 9.90
CA ASP A 95 -6.64 0.04 11.20
C ASP A 95 -5.82 1.31 11.40
N ASN A 96 -5.08 1.75 10.39
CA ASN A 96 -4.33 3.01 10.46
C ASN A 96 -5.26 4.22 10.59
N SER A 97 -6.40 4.23 9.87
CA SER A 97 -7.40 5.27 9.99
C SER A 97 -8.06 5.27 11.37
N ALA A 98 -8.44 4.10 11.89
CA ALA A 98 -9.03 3.96 13.21
C ALA A 98 -8.07 4.45 14.30
N LEU A 99 -6.78 4.08 14.24
CA LEU A 99 -5.76 4.53 15.17
C LEU A 99 -5.53 6.05 15.14
N ALA A 100 -5.57 6.66 13.95
CA ALA A 100 -5.42 8.09 13.80
C ALA A 100 -6.63 8.87 14.33
N ILE A 101 -7.85 8.42 13.99
CA ILE A 101 -9.10 9.07 14.39
C ILE A 101 -9.38 8.89 15.90
N SER A 102 -9.06 7.74 16.48
CA SER A 102 -9.29 7.47 17.90
C SER A 102 -8.60 8.49 18.84
N ARG A 103 -7.55 9.15 18.37
CA ARG A 103 -6.81 10.19 19.11
C ARG A 103 -7.38 11.59 18.97
N ALA A 104 -8.22 11.80 17.97
CA ALA A 104 -8.77 13.13 17.70
C ALA A 104 -9.92 13.53 18.63
N GLY A 105 -10.48 12.61 19.42
CA GLY A 105 -11.54 12.87 20.36
C GLY A 105 -12.72 13.64 19.73
N LYS A 106 -13.03 14.83 20.22
CA LYS A 106 -14.10 15.70 19.70
C LYS A 106 -13.84 16.21 18.27
N ALA A 107 -12.60 16.15 17.78
CA ALA A 107 -12.21 16.59 16.44
C ALA A 107 -12.16 15.44 15.41
N ALA A 108 -12.81 14.29 15.68
CA ALA A 108 -12.76 13.11 14.82
C ALA A 108 -13.18 13.38 13.37
N GLY A 109 -14.19 14.23 13.15
CA GLY A 109 -14.63 14.64 11.82
C GLY A 109 -13.55 15.40 11.04
N SER A 110 -12.91 16.37 11.68
CA SER A 110 -11.80 17.14 11.08
C SER A 110 -10.57 16.25 10.82
N ALA A 111 -10.27 15.33 11.73
CA ALA A 111 -9.18 14.37 11.56
C ALA A 111 -9.43 13.44 10.36
N SER A 112 -10.65 12.94 10.19
CA SER A 112 -11.03 12.13 9.05
C SER A 112 -10.91 12.89 7.72
N ALA A 113 -11.36 14.13 7.69
CA ALA A 113 -11.22 15.01 6.52
C ALA A 113 -9.75 15.27 6.18
N PHE A 114 -8.91 15.55 7.20
CA PHE A 114 -7.48 15.76 7.03
C PHE A 114 -6.76 14.50 6.52
N LEU A 115 -7.09 13.32 7.05
CA LEU A 115 -6.55 12.05 6.58
C LEU A 115 -6.93 11.79 5.12
N GLY A 116 -8.20 11.97 4.77
CA GLY A 116 -8.67 11.76 3.39
C GLY A 116 -8.00 12.72 2.41
N SER A 117 -8.00 14.02 2.69
CA SER A 117 -7.35 15.01 1.84
C SER A 117 -5.84 14.81 1.74
N GLY A 118 -5.19 14.47 2.86
CA GLY A 118 -3.76 14.17 2.90
C GLY A 118 -3.37 12.95 2.05
N GLN A 119 -4.18 11.90 2.05
CA GLN A 119 -3.97 10.73 1.18
C GLN A 119 -4.02 11.10 -0.30
N PHE A 120 -5.01 11.87 -0.74
CA PHE A 120 -5.11 12.31 -2.13
C PHE A 120 -4.00 13.27 -2.53
N LEU A 121 -3.61 14.18 -1.63
CA LEU A 121 -2.48 15.08 -1.87
C LEU A 121 -1.17 14.30 -2.04
N LEU A 122 -0.88 13.39 -1.12
CA LEU A 122 0.31 12.53 -1.22
C LEU A 122 0.29 11.66 -2.47
N ALA A 123 -0.85 11.09 -2.85
CA ALA A 123 -0.99 10.33 -4.08
C ALA A 123 -0.71 11.19 -5.31
N GLY A 124 -1.21 12.44 -5.33
CA GLY A 124 -0.97 13.41 -6.40
C GLY A 124 0.50 13.79 -6.54
N VAL A 125 1.23 13.92 -5.43
CA VAL A 125 2.67 14.24 -5.42
C VAL A 125 3.52 13.01 -5.76
N LEU A 126 3.19 11.85 -5.22
CA LEU A 126 3.99 10.62 -5.41
C LEU A 126 3.82 10.01 -6.80
N SER A 127 2.67 10.22 -7.45
CA SER A 127 2.41 9.65 -8.77
C SER A 127 3.37 10.15 -9.86
N PRO A 128 3.64 11.46 -10.01
CA PRO A 128 4.64 11.96 -10.94
C PRO A 128 6.08 11.52 -10.60
N ILE A 129 6.39 11.27 -9.34
CA ILE A 129 7.74 10.83 -8.92
C ILE A 129 8.11 9.50 -9.57
N VAL A 130 7.16 8.58 -9.76
CA VAL A 130 7.41 7.31 -10.46
C VAL A 130 7.89 7.59 -11.90
N GLY A 131 7.25 8.52 -12.61
CA GLY A 131 7.67 8.92 -13.95
C GLY A 131 9.04 9.58 -13.98
N LEU A 132 9.33 10.47 -13.01
CA LEU A 132 10.65 11.11 -12.88
C LEU A 132 11.76 10.10 -12.61
N VAL A 133 11.52 9.14 -11.73
CA VAL A 133 12.50 8.07 -11.42
C VAL A 133 12.71 7.17 -12.64
N ALA A 134 11.66 6.87 -13.41
CA ALA A 134 11.78 6.13 -14.65
C ALA A 134 12.57 6.92 -15.72
N SER A 135 12.37 8.23 -15.84
CA SER A 135 13.10 9.08 -16.78
C SER A 135 14.60 9.21 -16.44
N ALA A 136 14.99 8.92 -15.19
CA ALA A 136 16.39 8.88 -14.76
C ALA A 136 17.15 7.59 -15.18
N GLY A 137 16.54 6.76 -16.04
CA GLY A 137 17.17 5.56 -16.62
C GLY A 137 16.80 4.23 -15.95
N LEU A 138 15.85 4.24 -15.01
CA LEU A 138 15.30 3.02 -14.43
C LEU A 138 14.12 2.51 -15.26
N SER A 139 13.94 1.18 -15.34
CA SER A 139 12.74 0.63 -15.96
C SER A 139 11.49 1.02 -15.15
N GLN A 140 10.36 1.17 -15.82
CA GLN A 140 9.10 1.57 -15.16
C GLN A 140 8.70 0.66 -14.00
N PRO A 141 8.82 -0.69 -14.08
CA PRO A 141 8.54 -1.57 -12.95
C PRO A 141 9.45 -1.32 -11.75
N VAL A 142 10.76 -1.11 -11.99
CA VAL A 142 11.73 -0.81 -10.93
C VAL A 142 11.43 0.54 -10.28
N ALA A 143 11.13 1.57 -11.07
CA ALA A 143 10.78 2.89 -10.54
C ALA A 143 9.54 2.84 -9.64
N MET A 144 8.49 2.15 -10.07
CA MET A 144 7.27 1.96 -9.27
C MET A 144 7.58 1.21 -7.97
N ALA A 145 8.28 0.08 -8.06
CA ALA A 145 8.58 -0.74 -6.90
C ALA A 145 9.49 0.00 -5.90
N ALA A 146 10.47 0.77 -6.36
CA ALA A 146 11.34 1.58 -5.51
C ALA A 146 10.56 2.64 -4.73
N VAL A 147 9.68 3.40 -5.39
CA VAL A 147 8.81 4.38 -4.72
C VAL A 147 7.89 3.69 -3.70
N MET A 148 7.36 2.51 -4.03
CA MET A 148 6.52 1.73 -3.11
C MET A 148 7.29 1.25 -1.88
N VAL A 149 8.53 0.78 -2.03
CA VAL A 149 9.39 0.38 -0.91
C VAL A 149 9.68 1.56 0.01
N VAL A 150 10.09 2.70 -0.55
CA VAL A 150 10.39 3.90 0.26
C VAL A 150 9.16 4.33 1.06
N THR A 151 8.00 4.40 0.43
CA THR A 151 6.75 4.78 1.12
C THR A 151 6.33 3.75 2.16
N ALA A 152 6.53 2.44 1.91
CA ALA A 152 6.25 1.38 2.87
C ALA A 152 7.20 1.44 4.10
N ILE A 153 8.47 1.78 3.90
CA ILE A 153 9.42 2.01 5.00
C ILE A 153 8.95 3.19 5.87
N ILE A 154 8.61 4.32 5.26
CA ILE A 154 8.13 5.50 5.98
C ILE A 154 6.87 5.17 6.78
N ALA A 155 5.90 4.47 6.18
CA ALA A 155 4.68 4.06 6.85
C ALA A 155 4.96 3.11 8.04
N THR A 156 5.85 2.14 7.84
CA THR A 156 6.23 1.17 8.88
C THR A 156 6.92 1.86 10.06
N VAL A 157 7.86 2.75 9.79
CA VAL A 157 8.53 3.55 10.82
C VAL A 157 7.52 4.43 11.56
N GLY A 158 6.60 5.07 10.84
CA GLY A 158 5.55 5.92 11.42
C GLY A 158 4.65 5.15 12.39
N VAL A 159 4.19 3.96 12.02
CA VAL A 159 3.34 3.11 12.89
C VAL A 159 4.11 2.61 14.12
N HIS A 160 5.37 2.21 13.95
CA HIS A 160 6.18 1.70 15.07
C HIS A 160 6.60 2.81 16.05
N SER A 161 6.99 3.99 15.55
CA SER A 161 7.36 5.13 16.41
C SER A 161 6.15 5.71 17.14
N GLY A 162 5.01 5.84 16.47
CA GLY A 162 3.76 6.28 17.07
C GLY A 162 3.27 5.34 18.18
N ALA A 163 3.51 4.04 18.03
CA ALA A 163 3.13 3.04 19.05
C ALA A 163 4.05 3.10 20.28
N ARG A 164 5.33 3.42 20.13
CA ARG A 164 6.27 3.60 21.27
C ARG A 164 5.90 4.83 22.12
N ALA A 165 5.51 5.93 21.48
CA ALA A 165 5.05 7.12 22.17
C ALA A 165 3.80 6.87 23.05
N LEU A 166 3.00 5.83 22.74
CA LEU A 166 1.83 5.43 23.54
C LEU A 166 2.18 4.58 24.77
N GLY A 167 3.24 3.78 24.70
CA GLY A 167 3.68 2.95 25.82
C GLY A 167 4.30 3.71 26.99
N HIS A 168 4.54 5.00 26.82
CA HIS A 168 5.15 5.88 27.85
C HIS A 168 4.12 6.76 28.58
N VAL A 169 2.82 6.65 28.26
CA VAL A 169 1.75 7.49 28.83
C VAL A 169 0.83 6.69 29.78
N ASN A 170 1.10 5.42 30.03
CA ASN A 170 0.37 4.57 31.00
C ASN A 170 1.24 4.24 32.21
#